data_ed73b978d0c3701bd8afb37b010ed1f4
#
_entry.id   ed73b978d0c3701bd8afb37b010ed1f4
#
_cell.length_a   1.000
_cell.length_b   1.000
_cell.length_c   1.000
_cell.angle_alpha   90.00
_cell.angle_beta   90.00
_cell.angle_gamma   90.00
#
_symmetry.space_group_name_H-M   'P 1'
#
loop_
_entity.id
_entity.type
_entity.pdbx_description
1 polymer ?
#
loop_
_entity_poly.entity_id
_entity_poly.type
_entity_poly.pdbx_seq_one_letter_code
_entity_poly.pdbx_strand_id
1 'polypeptide(L)'
;SDLNGGQLIVLYGRRRVGKTETLREFCKGKPHVFFSCTQTTDPVQLRNFSTRMMKEDIPAKDYISAFTDWERAFRAVLDLPYGNSKKLLVIDEFPYMCKGNPSIPSILQNLWDAEFRDSNVMIILCGSAMSFIEKELLSEKNPLYGRATGIYKMREMGFYDAVKFFPDYADRDKVLAYAVLGGIPHYLRQWNPGLSVGENIKRNILTKGCILYSEVDFLLHQELRETPIYNSIIEAVALGNTKLN
;
A
#
# COMPACT_ATOMS: atom_id res chain seq x y z
N SER A 1 19.09 -4.30 -14.98
CA SER A 1 18.97 -5.63 -15.56
C SER A 1 17.76 -5.63 -16.46
N ASP A 2 17.96 -5.98 -17.72
CA ASP A 2 16.91 -6.16 -18.70
C ASP A 2 16.09 -7.38 -18.26
N LEU A 3 15.04 -7.11 -17.51
CA LEU A 3 14.07 -8.15 -17.18
C LEU A 3 13.16 -8.32 -18.39
N ASN A 4 13.64 -9.12 -19.35
CA ASN A 4 12.82 -9.62 -20.43
C ASN A 4 11.76 -10.55 -19.81
N GLY A 5 10.49 -10.33 -20.15
CA GLY A 5 9.36 -11.08 -19.62
C GLY A 5 8.54 -10.34 -18.58
N GLY A 6 7.43 -10.94 -18.18
CA GLY A 6 6.48 -10.38 -17.22
C GLY A 6 7.08 -10.19 -15.83
N GLN A 7 6.54 -9.24 -15.08
CA GLN A 7 6.95 -8.98 -13.70
C GLN A 7 5.71 -8.92 -12.80
N LEU A 8 5.74 -9.69 -11.72
CA LEU A 8 4.71 -9.66 -10.67
C LEU A 8 5.38 -9.24 -9.37
N ILE A 9 5.08 -8.02 -8.93
CA ILE A 9 5.68 -7.42 -7.75
C ILE A 9 4.63 -7.34 -6.64
N VAL A 10 5.01 -7.73 -5.44
CA VAL A 10 4.20 -7.53 -4.24
C VAL A 10 4.88 -6.47 -3.37
N LEU A 11 4.21 -5.33 -3.18
CA LEU A 11 4.63 -4.26 -2.28
C LEU A 11 3.69 -4.20 -1.09
N TYR A 12 4.19 -4.41 0.12
CA TYR A 12 3.35 -4.38 1.30
C TYR A 12 4.05 -3.74 2.50
N GLY A 13 3.28 -3.41 3.50
CA GLY A 13 3.77 -2.77 4.71
C GLY A 13 2.63 -2.09 5.46
N ARG A 14 2.90 -1.64 6.69
CA ARG A 14 1.91 -0.97 7.53
C ARG A 14 1.24 0.20 6.82
N ARG A 15 0.08 0.60 7.31
CA ARG A 15 -0.55 1.84 6.87
C ARG A 15 0.36 3.03 7.13
N ARG A 16 0.25 4.08 6.29
CA ARG A 16 0.93 5.37 6.46
C ARG A 16 2.45 5.36 6.27
N VAL A 17 3.07 4.21 5.91
CA VAL A 17 4.50 4.12 5.57
C VAL A 17 4.85 4.69 4.19
N GLY A 18 3.85 5.14 3.41
CA GLY A 18 4.10 5.82 2.13
C GLY A 18 4.02 4.95 0.87
N LYS A 19 3.47 3.72 0.93
CA LYS A 19 3.37 2.81 -0.23
C LYS A 19 2.77 3.45 -1.48
N THR A 20 1.58 4.02 -1.35
CA THR A 20 0.86 4.67 -2.46
C THR A 20 1.66 5.82 -3.07
N GLU A 21 2.29 6.66 -2.23
CA GLU A 21 3.13 7.76 -2.71
C GLU A 21 4.38 7.25 -3.43
N THR A 22 5.02 6.21 -2.92
CA THR A 22 6.16 5.56 -3.59
C THR A 22 5.75 5.01 -4.94
N LEU A 23 4.58 4.37 -5.04
CA LEU A 23 4.07 3.86 -6.31
C LEU A 23 3.73 4.98 -7.29
N ARG A 24 3.13 6.07 -6.81
CA ARG A 24 2.85 7.26 -7.64
C ARG A 24 4.14 7.88 -8.17
N GLU A 25 5.15 8.01 -7.31
CA GLU A 25 6.46 8.51 -7.71
C GLU A 25 7.14 7.57 -8.72
N PHE A 26 7.09 6.26 -8.49
CA PHE A 26 7.59 5.26 -9.44
C PHE A 26 6.90 5.34 -10.80
N CYS A 27 5.61 5.64 -10.84
CA CYS A 27 4.83 5.74 -12.07
C CYS A 27 5.06 7.04 -12.86
N LYS A 28 5.65 8.08 -12.24
CA LYS A 28 5.90 9.35 -12.93
C LYS A 28 6.76 9.15 -14.19
N GLY A 29 6.31 9.74 -15.28
CA GLY A 29 6.99 9.64 -16.58
C GLY A 29 6.92 8.27 -17.24
N LYS A 30 6.17 7.32 -16.68
CA LYS A 30 5.94 5.98 -17.27
C LYS A 30 4.46 5.81 -17.62
N PRO A 31 4.14 5.26 -18.80
CA PRO A 31 2.78 4.85 -19.12
C PRO A 31 2.31 3.79 -18.11
N HIS A 32 1.14 3.97 -17.51
CA HIS A 32 0.65 3.06 -16.48
C HIS A 32 -0.85 3.14 -16.25
N VAL A 33 -1.43 2.03 -15.80
CA VAL A 33 -2.76 2.00 -15.20
C VAL A 33 -2.59 1.90 -13.69
N PHE A 34 -3.09 2.89 -12.96
CA PHE A 34 -3.14 2.89 -11.51
C PHE A 34 -4.57 2.71 -11.05
N PHE A 35 -4.85 1.62 -10.34
CA PHE A 35 -6.16 1.28 -9.81
C PHE A 35 -6.09 1.11 -8.30
N SER A 36 -6.85 1.93 -7.56
CA SER A 36 -6.98 1.80 -6.10
C SER A 36 -8.27 1.06 -5.78
N CYS A 37 -8.13 -0.11 -5.17
CA CYS A 37 -9.28 -0.89 -4.72
C CYS A 37 -9.95 -0.22 -3.52
N THR A 38 -11.27 -0.36 -3.44
CA THR A 38 -12.07 0.13 -2.32
C THR A 38 -12.80 -1.03 -1.66
N GLN A 39 -13.21 -0.85 -0.41
CA GLN A 39 -14.05 -1.83 0.26
C GLN A 39 -15.48 -1.76 -0.30
N THR A 40 -15.75 -2.58 -1.30
CA THR A 40 -17.04 -2.61 -2.02
C THR A 40 -17.32 -4.03 -2.53
N THR A 41 -18.49 -4.22 -3.18
CA THR A 41 -18.85 -5.50 -3.79
C THR A 41 -18.06 -5.76 -5.06
N ASP A 42 -17.87 -7.04 -5.42
CA ASP A 42 -17.12 -7.45 -6.62
C ASP A 42 -17.62 -6.80 -7.93
N PRO A 43 -18.94 -6.76 -8.23
CA PRO A 43 -19.41 -6.11 -9.46
C PRO A 43 -19.11 -4.62 -9.53
N VAL A 44 -19.14 -3.93 -8.38
CA VAL A 44 -18.79 -2.50 -8.32
C VAL A 44 -17.29 -2.31 -8.54
N GLN A 45 -16.47 -3.16 -7.94
CA GLN A 45 -15.03 -3.14 -8.12
C GLN A 45 -14.63 -3.38 -9.58
N LEU A 46 -15.23 -4.38 -10.23
CA LEU A 46 -15.00 -4.69 -11.64
C LEU A 46 -15.43 -3.52 -12.55
N ARG A 47 -16.56 -2.90 -12.28
CA ARG A 47 -17.01 -1.71 -13.01
C ARG A 47 -16.05 -0.53 -12.88
N ASN A 48 -15.57 -0.28 -11.66
CA ASN A 48 -14.59 0.78 -11.41
C ASN A 48 -13.27 0.51 -12.13
N PHE A 49 -12.81 -0.74 -12.12
CA PHE A 49 -11.62 -1.16 -12.88
C PHE A 49 -11.84 -0.97 -14.38
N SER A 50 -13.00 -1.41 -14.90
CA SER A 50 -13.37 -1.21 -16.30
C SER A 50 -13.34 0.26 -16.68
N THR A 51 -13.96 1.13 -15.87
CA THR A 51 -13.95 2.58 -16.09
C THR A 51 -12.54 3.16 -16.14
N ARG A 52 -11.61 2.62 -15.32
CA ARG A 52 -10.20 3.04 -15.34
C ARG A 52 -9.51 2.58 -16.62
N MET A 53 -9.72 1.32 -17.02
CA MET A 53 -9.11 0.73 -18.23
C MET A 53 -9.62 1.41 -19.52
N MET A 54 -10.90 1.76 -19.58
CA MET A 54 -11.51 2.44 -20.75
C MET A 54 -11.00 3.88 -20.97
N LYS A 55 -10.20 4.43 -20.05
CA LYS A 55 -9.48 5.71 -20.27
C LYS A 55 -8.24 5.53 -21.13
N GLU A 56 -7.75 4.32 -21.22
CA GLU A 56 -6.63 3.96 -22.09
C GLU A 56 -7.15 3.68 -23.53
N ASP A 57 -6.26 3.76 -24.50
CA ASP A 57 -6.59 3.51 -25.90
C ASP A 57 -6.48 2.02 -26.23
N ILE A 58 -7.31 1.22 -25.58
CA ILE A 58 -7.40 -0.23 -25.80
C ILE A 58 -8.52 -0.57 -26.79
N PRO A 59 -8.37 -1.59 -27.64
CA PRO A 59 -9.39 -1.97 -28.64
C PRO A 59 -10.77 -2.26 -28.05
N ALA A 60 -10.80 -2.80 -26.83
CA ALA A 60 -12.06 -3.15 -26.15
C ALA A 60 -13.01 -1.97 -25.97
N LYS A 61 -12.50 -0.73 -25.83
CA LYS A 61 -13.33 0.48 -25.60
C LYS A 61 -14.32 0.78 -26.73
N ASP A 62 -14.02 0.31 -27.93
CA ASP A 62 -14.88 0.56 -29.11
C ASP A 62 -16.11 -0.36 -29.14
N TYR A 63 -16.10 -1.45 -28.36
CA TYR A 63 -17.12 -2.50 -28.42
C TYR A 63 -17.86 -2.72 -27.09
N ILE A 64 -17.26 -2.35 -25.96
CA ILE A 64 -17.83 -2.56 -24.63
C ILE A 64 -17.65 -1.32 -23.75
N SER A 65 -18.60 -1.08 -22.86
CA SER A 65 -18.52 -0.02 -21.86
C SER A 65 -17.92 -0.50 -20.52
N ALA A 66 -17.96 -1.81 -20.27
CA ALA A 66 -17.35 -2.46 -19.11
C ALA A 66 -17.05 -3.93 -19.40
N PHE A 67 -16.07 -4.48 -18.71
CA PHE A 67 -15.77 -5.92 -18.75
C PHE A 67 -16.82 -6.71 -17.98
N THR A 68 -17.12 -7.91 -18.45
CA THR A 68 -18.10 -8.82 -17.85
C THR A 68 -17.51 -9.65 -16.70
N ASP A 69 -16.18 -9.82 -16.71
CA ASP A 69 -15.44 -10.63 -15.74
C ASP A 69 -13.99 -10.15 -15.57
N TRP A 70 -13.34 -10.58 -14.51
CA TRP A 70 -11.98 -10.20 -14.19
C TRP A 70 -10.93 -10.78 -15.13
N GLU A 71 -11.18 -11.94 -15.70
CA GLU A 71 -10.23 -12.56 -16.62
C GLU A 71 -10.04 -11.67 -17.86
N ARG A 72 -11.15 -11.25 -18.49
CA ARG A 72 -11.12 -10.31 -19.62
C ARG A 72 -10.56 -8.96 -19.22
N ALA A 73 -10.92 -8.47 -18.03
CA ALA A 73 -10.44 -7.20 -17.53
C ALA A 73 -8.91 -7.17 -17.36
N PHE A 74 -8.33 -8.21 -16.78
CA PHE A 74 -6.89 -8.30 -16.62
C PHE A 74 -6.17 -8.61 -17.94
N ARG A 75 -6.74 -9.47 -18.79
CA ARG A 75 -6.17 -9.77 -20.10
C ARG A 75 -6.03 -8.51 -20.97
N ALA A 76 -6.96 -7.56 -20.86
CA ALA A 76 -6.90 -6.29 -21.58
C ALA A 76 -5.66 -5.43 -21.24
N VAL A 77 -4.93 -5.76 -20.19
CA VAL A 77 -3.63 -5.12 -19.88
C VAL A 77 -2.60 -5.41 -20.97
N LEU A 78 -2.72 -6.55 -21.67
CA LEU A 78 -1.88 -6.87 -22.82
C LEU A 78 -2.09 -5.94 -24.01
N ASP A 79 -3.25 -5.30 -24.09
CA ASP A 79 -3.64 -4.41 -25.18
C ASP A 79 -3.28 -2.95 -24.92
N LEU A 80 -2.68 -2.62 -23.76
CA LEU A 80 -2.26 -1.26 -23.46
C LEU A 80 -1.30 -0.72 -24.53
N PRO A 81 -1.53 0.48 -25.07
CA PRO A 81 -0.82 1.04 -26.22
C PRO A 81 0.55 1.64 -25.84
N TYR A 82 1.32 0.95 -25.00
CA TYR A 82 2.58 1.48 -24.45
C TYR A 82 3.82 1.09 -25.28
N GLY A 83 3.63 0.55 -26.48
CA GLY A 83 4.71 0.17 -27.39
C GLY A 83 5.70 -0.80 -26.72
N ASN A 84 6.99 -0.48 -26.81
CA ASN A 84 8.06 -1.27 -26.19
C ASN A 84 8.22 -1.03 -24.69
N SER A 85 7.51 -0.06 -24.11
CA SER A 85 7.53 0.16 -22.67
C SER A 85 6.79 -0.94 -21.91
N LYS A 86 7.16 -1.18 -20.65
CA LYS A 86 6.41 -2.10 -19.79
C LYS A 86 4.95 -1.66 -19.68
N LYS A 87 4.04 -2.59 -19.85
CA LYS A 87 2.60 -2.42 -19.62
C LYS A 87 2.36 -2.49 -18.12
N LEU A 88 2.49 -1.35 -17.46
CA LEU A 88 2.47 -1.25 -16.01
C LEU A 88 1.04 -1.15 -15.48
N LEU A 89 0.64 -2.14 -14.67
CA LEU A 89 -0.59 -2.14 -13.89
C LEU A 89 -0.26 -2.11 -12.41
N VAL A 90 -0.71 -1.08 -11.71
CA VAL A 90 -0.65 -0.98 -10.25
C VAL A 90 -2.05 -1.23 -9.67
N ILE A 91 -2.17 -2.21 -8.78
CA ILE A 91 -3.39 -2.50 -8.01
C ILE A 91 -3.09 -2.17 -6.55
N ASP A 92 -3.49 -0.98 -6.13
CA ASP A 92 -3.32 -0.52 -4.75
C ASP A 92 -4.48 -1.02 -3.88
N GLU A 93 -4.19 -1.37 -2.63
CA GLU A 93 -5.09 -2.02 -1.68
C GLU A 93 -5.74 -3.31 -2.24
N PHE A 94 -4.93 -4.13 -2.93
CA PHE A 94 -5.29 -5.42 -3.51
C PHE A 94 -6.06 -6.37 -2.55
N PRO A 95 -5.80 -6.39 -1.24
CA PRO A 95 -6.60 -7.17 -0.29
C PRO A 95 -8.11 -6.90 -0.34
N TYR A 96 -8.54 -5.67 -0.67
CA TYR A 96 -9.97 -5.39 -0.82
C TYR A 96 -10.59 -6.08 -2.05
N MET A 97 -9.83 -6.19 -3.13
CA MET A 97 -10.26 -6.92 -4.32
C MET A 97 -10.46 -8.41 -4.01
N CYS A 98 -9.47 -9.02 -3.34
CA CYS A 98 -9.55 -10.43 -2.94
C CYS A 98 -10.67 -10.70 -1.92
N LYS A 99 -10.94 -9.74 -1.02
CA LYS A 99 -12.06 -9.86 -0.06
C LYS A 99 -13.41 -9.83 -0.76
N GLY A 100 -13.55 -9.03 -1.81
CA GLY A 100 -14.76 -8.98 -2.65
C GLY A 100 -14.93 -10.22 -3.53
N ASN A 101 -13.82 -10.74 -4.03
CA ASN A 101 -13.79 -11.95 -4.87
C ASN A 101 -12.56 -12.82 -4.55
N PRO A 102 -12.72 -13.88 -3.76
CA PRO A 102 -11.62 -14.79 -3.42
C PRO A 102 -10.98 -15.53 -4.60
N SER A 103 -11.60 -15.51 -5.78
CA SER A 103 -11.08 -16.16 -6.99
C SER A 103 -10.00 -15.32 -7.70
N ILE A 104 -9.84 -14.06 -7.34
CA ILE A 104 -8.89 -13.13 -7.99
C ILE A 104 -7.46 -13.68 -8.06
N PRO A 105 -6.87 -14.25 -6.99
CA PRO A 105 -5.54 -14.83 -7.07
C PRO A 105 -5.43 -15.96 -8.09
N SER A 106 -6.47 -16.81 -8.20
CA SER A 106 -6.50 -17.91 -9.19
C SER A 106 -6.63 -17.39 -10.62
N ILE A 107 -7.43 -16.35 -10.84
CA ILE A 107 -7.57 -15.72 -12.16
C ILE A 107 -6.23 -15.11 -12.60
N LEU A 108 -5.57 -14.39 -11.71
CA LEU A 108 -4.24 -13.83 -11.99
C LEU A 108 -3.18 -14.92 -12.20
N GLN A 109 -3.25 -16.03 -11.45
CA GLN A 109 -2.39 -17.20 -11.66
C GLN A 109 -2.53 -17.74 -13.08
N ASN A 110 -3.76 -18.02 -13.50
CA ASN A 110 -4.01 -18.61 -14.83
C ASN A 110 -3.50 -17.70 -15.95
N LEU A 111 -3.77 -16.39 -15.86
CA LEU A 111 -3.27 -15.42 -16.82
C LEU A 111 -1.75 -15.26 -16.77
N TRP A 112 -1.16 -15.33 -15.57
CA TRP A 112 0.29 -15.30 -15.42
C TRP A 112 0.96 -16.47 -16.12
N ASP A 113 0.48 -17.67 -15.86
CA ASP A 113 1.06 -18.90 -16.41
C ASP A 113 0.85 -19.03 -17.94
N ALA A 114 -0.30 -18.52 -18.43
CA ALA A 114 -0.65 -18.62 -19.85
C ALA A 114 -0.03 -17.51 -20.72
N GLU A 115 0.01 -16.27 -20.23
CA GLU A 115 0.24 -15.10 -21.08
C GLU A 115 1.20 -14.06 -20.49
N PHE A 116 1.07 -13.71 -19.19
CA PHE A 116 1.77 -12.56 -18.62
C PHE A 116 3.26 -12.83 -18.40
N ARG A 117 3.65 -14.03 -18.00
CA ARG A 117 5.03 -14.39 -17.71
C ARG A 117 5.98 -14.10 -18.88
N ASP A 118 5.55 -14.37 -20.09
CA ASP A 118 6.35 -14.22 -21.29
C ASP A 118 6.05 -12.91 -22.07
N SER A 119 5.28 -12.01 -21.44
CA SER A 119 4.90 -10.70 -22.00
C SER A 119 5.76 -9.56 -21.44
N ASN A 120 5.50 -8.32 -21.88
CA ASN A 120 6.11 -7.12 -21.31
C ASN A 120 5.26 -6.47 -20.18
N VAL A 121 4.35 -7.21 -19.57
CA VAL A 121 3.50 -6.73 -18.48
C VAL A 121 4.29 -6.63 -17.16
N MET A 122 4.04 -5.59 -16.40
CA MET A 122 4.44 -5.48 -14.99
C MET A 122 3.21 -5.22 -14.14
N ILE A 123 2.91 -6.13 -13.24
CA ILE A 123 1.82 -5.99 -12.26
C ILE A 123 2.43 -5.73 -10.89
N ILE A 124 1.96 -4.68 -10.22
CA ILE A 124 2.33 -4.37 -8.84
C ILE A 124 1.10 -4.52 -7.97
N LEU A 125 1.08 -5.52 -7.11
CA LEU A 125 0.06 -5.74 -6.09
C LEU A 125 0.50 -5.05 -4.81
N CYS A 126 -0.28 -4.06 -4.35
CA CYS A 126 0.04 -3.31 -3.15
C CYS A 126 -1.04 -3.49 -2.08
N GLY A 127 -0.63 -3.53 -0.80
CA GLY A 127 -1.59 -3.62 0.29
C GLY A 127 -1.02 -3.28 1.66
N SER A 128 -1.92 -2.82 2.55
CA SER A 128 -1.61 -2.49 3.94
C SER A 128 -2.01 -3.59 4.93
N ALA A 129 -2.83 -4.56 4.53
CA ALA A 129 -3.26 -5.68 5.35
C ALA A 129 -2.15 -6.72 5.49
N MET A 130 -1.21 -6.49 6.43
CA MET A 130 -0.02 -7.32 6.64
C MET A 130 -0.34 -8.81 6.79
N SER A 131 -1.31 -9.14 7.67
CA SER A 131 -1.70 -10.53 7.91
C SER A 131 -2.23 -11.22 6.65
N PHE A 132 -3.00 -10.52 5.82
CA PHE A 132 -3.49 -11.05 4.55
C PHE A 132 -2.31 -11.32 3.60
N ILE A 133 -1.42 -10.34 3.43
CA ILE A 133 -0.29 -10.49 2.50
C ILE A 133 0.63 -11.63 2.97
N GLU A 134 1.05 -11.65 4.23
CA GLU A 134 2.03 -12.62 4.73
C GLU A 134 1.45 -14.03 4.91
N LYS A 135 0.21 -14.15 5.41
CA LYS A 135 -0.39 -15.43 5.76
C LYS A 135 -1.24 -16.05 4.65
N GLU A 136 -1.76 -15.23 3.77
CA GLU A 136 -2.63 -15.68 2.68
C GLU A 136 -1.93 -15.53 1.32
N LEU A 137 -1.61 -14.29 0.87
CA LEU A 137 -1.08 -14.06 -0.46
C LEU A 137 0.30 -14.70 -0.71
N LEU A 138 1.20 -14.63 0.27
CA LEU A 138 2.56 -15.20 0.19
C LEU A 138 2.64 -16.63 0.76
N SER A 139 1.52 -17.23 1.14
CA SER A 139 1.45 -18.62 1.60
C SER A 139 1.64 -19.59 0.45
N GLU A 140 2.26 -20.74 0.71
CA GLU A 140 2.41 -21.86 -0.26
C GLU A 140 1.08 -22.35 -0.85
N LYS A 141 -0.03 -22.14 -0.11
CA LYS A 141 -1.38 -22.51 -0.54
C LYS A 141 -1.99 -21.50 -1.50
N ASN A 142 -1.41 -20.31 -1.65
CA ASN A 142 -1.96 -19.28 -2.52
C ASN A 142 -1.59 -19.53 -3.98
N PRO A 143 -2.53 -19.34 -4.92
CA PRO A 143 -2.25 -19.48 -6.35
C PRO A 143 -1.09 -18.62 -6.87
N LEU A 144 -0.80 -17.48 -6.28
CA LEU A 144 0.30 -16.58 -6.67
C LEU A 144 1.64 -16.92 -6.03
N TYR A 145 1.69 -17.93 -5.14
CA TYR A 145 2.94 -18.36 -4.53
C TYR A 145 3.95 -18.81 -5.60
N GLY A 146 5.20 -18.38 -5.45
CA GLY A 146 6.27 -18.70 -6.42
C GLY A 146 6.21 -17.96 -7.76
N ARG A 147 5.15 -17.14 -8.00
CA ARG A 147 5.00 -16.35 -9.23
C ARG A 147 5.45 -14.91 -9.09
N ALA A 148 5.50 -14.40 -7.84
CA ALA A 148 6.06 -13.08 -7.58
C ALA A 148 7.54 -13.02 -7.96
N THR A 149 7.89 -12.10 -8.86
CA THR A 149 9.27 -11.83 -9.29
C THR A 149 10.00 -10.89 -8.35
N GLY A 150 9.25 -10.22 -7.46
CA GLY A 150 9.80 -9.37 -6.40
C GLY A 150 8.80 -9.17 -5.28
N ILE A 151 9.28 -9.23 -4.04
CA ILE A 151 8.48 -9.04 -2.83
C ILE A 151 9.18 -7.99 -1.97
N TYR A 152 8.52 -6.87 -1.74
CA TYR A 152 9.06 -5.73 -1.01
C TYR A 152 8.20 -5.41 0.20
N LYS A 153 8.77 -5.60 1.39
CA LYS A 153 8.17 -5.13 2.64
C LYS A 153 8.64 -3.71 2.93
N MET A 154 7.75 -2.74 2.70
CA MET A 154 8.04 -1.36 3.03
C MET A 154 7.95 -1.15 4.54
N ARG A 155 9.03 -0.65 5.12
CA ARG A 155 9.14 -0.33 6.55
C ARG A 155 9.05 1.19 6.75
N GLU A 156 8.93 1.58 7.99
CA GLU A 156 9.11 2.98 8.39
C GLU A 156 10.53 3.46 8.07
N MET A 157 10.70 4.75 7.93
CA MET A 157 11.99 5.37 7.68
C MET A 157 12.91 5.21 8.88
N GLY A 158 14.19 4.92 8.62
CA GLY A 158 15.22 4.98 9.63
C GLY A 158 15.47 6.41 10.09
N PHE A 159 16.20 6.57 11.20
CA PHE A 159 16.52 7.88 11.80
C PHE A 159 17.06 8.88 10.77
N TYR A 160 18.08 8.49 10.00
CA TYR A 160 18.74 9.38 9.04
C TYR A 160 17.85 9.86 7.89
N ASP A 161 16.81 9.10 7.54
CA ASP A 161 15.82 9.52 6.55
C ASP A 161 14.70 10.34 7.16
N ALA A 162 14.25 9.98 8.34
CA ALA A 162 13.20 10.70 9.06
C ALA A 162 13.61 12.13 9.43
N VAL A 163 14.87 12.34 9.85
CA VAL A 163 15.35 13.69 10.26
C VAL A 163 15.47 14.67 9.08
N LYS A 164 15.41 14.20 7.85
CA LYS A 164 15.34 15.07 6.66
C LYS A 164 14.04 15.89 6.58
N PHE A 165 13.01 15.53 7.35
CA PHE A 165 11.78 16.31 7.46
C PHE A 165 11.95 17.59 8.31
N PHE A 166 12.99 17.66 9.14
CA PHE A 166 13.32 18.80 9.99
C PHE A 166 14.83 19.06 9.99
N PRO A 167 15.38 19.48 8.82
CA PRO A 167 16.83 19.58 8.60
C PRO A 167 17.51 20.58 9.54
N ASP A 168 16.82 21.66 9.90
CA ASP A 168 17.37 22.77 10.67
C ASP A 168 17.32 22.54 12.21
N TYR A 169 16.73 21.43 12.66
CA TYR A 169 16.77 21.07 14.08
C TYR A 169 18.19 20.74 14.53
N ALA A 170 18.52 21.15 15.77
CA ALA A 170 19.72 20.67 16.44
C ALA A 170 19.65 19.14 16.63
N ASP A 171 20.79 18.48 16.74
CA ASP A 171 20.85 17.01 16.80
C ASP A 171 20.03 16.43 17.95
N ARG A 172 20.01 17.10 19.10
CA ARG A 172 19.15 16.73 20.23
C ARG A 172 17.67 16.75 19.86
N ASP A 173 17.23 17.79 19.18
CA ASP A 173 15.82 17.96 18.80
C ASP A 173 15.42 16.98 17.70
N LYS A 174 16.33 16.63 16.80
CA LYS A 174 16.16 15.54 15.81
C LYS A 174 15.91 14.20 16.50
N VAL A 175 16.71 13.86 17.51
CA VAL A 175 16.54 12.63 18.31
C VAL A 175 15.21 12.65 19.03
N LEU A 176 14.84 13.77 19.68
CA LEU A 176 13.55 13.90 20.39
C LEU A 176 12.37 13.77 19.43
N ALA A 177 12.40 14.47 18.30
CA ALA A 177 11.34 14.40 17.30
C ALA A 177 11.15 12.97 16.77
N TYR A 178 12.26 12.27 16.46
CA TYR A 178 12.20 10.87 16.03
C TYR A 178 11.70 9.93 17.13
N ALA A 179 12.10 10.14 18.38
CA ALA A 179 11.62 9.35 19.51
C ALA A 179 10.09 9.49 19.72
N VAL A 180 9.52 10.66 19.39
CA VAL A 180 8.08 10.92 19.49
C VAL A 180 7.30 10.38 18.30
N LEU A 181 7.79 10.60 17.07
CA LEU A 181 7.05 10.33 15.82
C LEU A 181 7.37 8.97 15.20
N GLY A 182 8.51 8.38 15.54
CA GLY A 182 9.07 7.26 14.80
C GLY A 182 9.43 7.66 13.36
N GLY A 183 9.50 6.67 12.47
CA GLY A 183 9.86 6.86 11.06
C GLY A 183 8.66 6.85 10.10
N ILE A 184 7.44 7.04 10.56
CA ILE A 184 6.25 6.98 9.70
C ILE A 184 6.06 8.32 8.96
N PRO A 185 6.19 8.35 7.63
CA PRO A 185 6.17 9.60 6.85
C PRO A 185 4.93 10.45 7.08
N HIS A 186 3.77 9.80 7.29
CA HIS A 186 2.53 10.50 7.57
C HIS A 186 2.60 11.31 8.86
N TYR A 187 3.28 10.82 9.89
CA TYR A 187 3.45 11.53 11.16
C TYR A 187 4.51 12.61 11.05
N LEU A 188 5.62 12.31 10.39
CA LEU A 188 6.69 13.27 10.15
C LEU A 188 6.19 14.52 9.42
N ARG A 189 5.27 14.36 8.46
CA ARG A 189 4.65 15.48 7.71
C ARG A 189 3.71 16.36 8.54
N GLN A 190 3.23 15.91 9.69
CA GLN A 190 2.41 16.74 10.59
C GLN A 190 3.29 17.72 11.40
N TRP A 191 4.60 17.48 11.45
CA TRP A 191 5.52 18.29 12.21
C TRP A 191 5.88 19.58 11.48
N ASN A 192 5.83 20.71 12.18
CA ASN A 192 6.28 21.98 11.64
C ASN A 192 7.75 22.20 12.04
N PRO A 193 8.70 22.16 11.11
CA PRO A 193 10.12 22.31 11.41
C PRO A 193 10.50 23.73 11.92
N GLY A 194 9.61 24.73 11.73
CA GLY A 194 9.78 26.08 12.26
C GLY A 194 9.39 26.25 13.73
N LEU A 195 8.84 25.22 14.37
CA LEU A 195 8.45 25.23 15.78
C LEU A 195 9.36 24.32 16.60
N SER A 196 9.51 24.59 17.88
CA SER A 196 10.22 23.70 18.80
C SER A 196 9.51 22.34 18.91
N VAL A 197 10.24 21.32 19.39
CA VAL A 197 9.68 19.97 19.63
C VAL A 197 8.50 20.04 20.60
N GLY A 198 8.62 20.82 21.68
CA GLY A 198 7.54 20.98 22.68
C GLY A 198 6.28 21.61 22.11
N GLU A 199 6.41 22.65 21.29
CA GLU A 199 5.27 23.29 20.62
C GLU A 199 4.60 22.34 19.63
N ASN A 200 5.36 21.58 18.88
CA ASN A 200 4.83 20.56 17.98
C ASN A 200 4.08 19.46 18.73
N ILE A 201 4.61 18.96 19.84
CA ILE A 201 3.91 17.98 20.72
C ILE A 201 2.57 18.55 21.17
N LYS A 202 2.58 19.77 21.73
CA LYS A 202 1.35 20.44 22.19
C LYS A 202 0.32 20.57 21.07
N ARG A 203 0.77 21.06 19.90
CA ARG A 203 -0.10 21.37 18.76
C ARG A 203 -0.65 20.14 18.06
N ASN A 204 0.20 19.12 17.81
CA ASN A 204 -0.14 18.01 16.92
C ASN A 204 -0.57 16.75 17.68
N ILE A 205 -0.16 16.58 18.95
CA ILE A 205 -0.42 15.37 19.72
C ILE A 205 -1.40 15.64 20.88
N LEU A 206 -1.21 16.73 21.63
CA LEU A 206 -2.00 17.00 22.83
C LEU A 206 -3.26 17.84 22.58
N THR A 207 -3.41 18.42 21.40
CA THR A 207 -4.59 19.22 21.05
C THR A 207 -5.69 18.32 20.46
N LYS A 208 -6.87 18.34 21.08
CA LYS A 208 -8.05 17.61 20.59
C LYS A 208 -8.38 18.01 19.16
N GLY A 209 -8.72 17.02 18.33
CA GLY A 209 -9.06 17.23 16.92
C GLY A 209 -7.86 17.22 15.97
N CYS A 210 -6.63 17.18 16.47
CA CYS A 210 -5.45 16.96 15.63
C CYS A 210 -5.32 15.49 15.25
N ILE A 211 -4.72 15.24 14.07
CA ILE A 211 -4.60 13.89 13.50
C ILE A 211 -3.92 12.92 14.48
N LEU A 212 -2.83 13.34 15.13
CA LEU A 212 -2.06 12.47 16.01
C LEU A 212 -2.68 12.30 17.40
N TYR A 213 -3.67 13.14 17.78
CA TYR A 213 -4.33 13.05 19.09
C TYR A 213 -5.06 11.71 19.30
N SER A 214 -5.79 11.25 18.31
CA SER A 214 -6.56 10.01 18.36
C SER A 214 -5.92 8.87 17.54
N GLU A 215 -4.69 9.07 17.09
CA GLU A 215 -4.04 8.15 16.15
C GLU A 215 -3.84 6.74 16.74
N VAL A 216 -3.44 6.67 18.02
CA VAL A 216 -3.23 5.39 18.69
C VAL A 216 -4.52 4.58 18.71
N ASP A 217 -5.63 5.20 19.09
CA ASP A 217 -6.94 4.55 19.12
C ASP A 217 -7.36 4.09 17.74
N PHE A 218 -7.20 4.92 16.71
CA PHE A 218 -7.51 4.55 15.33
C PHE A 218 -6.69 3.35 14.83
N LEU A 219 -5.39 3.33 15.10
CA LEU A 219 -4.53 2.22 14.70
C LEU A 219 -4.91 0.92 15.42
N LEU A 220 -5.13 0.97 16.72
CA LEU A 220 -5.52 -0.19 17.49
C LEU A 220 -6.85 -0.78 16.99
N HIS A 221 -7.85 0.07 16.73
CA HIS A 221 -9.13 -0.37 16.18
C HIS A 221 -9.02 -0.96 14.76
N GLN A 222 -8.08 -0.51 13.97
CA GLN A 222 -7.91 -0.98 12.60
C GLN A 222 -7.05 -2.23 12.45
N GLU A 223 -6.05 -2.39 13.31
CA GLU A 223 -5.06 -3.47 13.20
C GLU A 223 -5.35 -4.63 14.15
N LEU A 224 -6.09 -4.42 15.24
CA LEU A 224 -6.28 -5.39 16.31
C LEU A 224 -7.76 -5.70 16.54
N ARG A 225 -8.04 -6.98 16.86
CA ARG A 225 -9.40 -7.44 17.14
C ARG A 225 -9.89 -7.11 18.56
N GLU A 226 -8.98 -7.09 19.53
CA GLU A 226 -9.28 -6.90 20.96
C GLU A 226 -8.64 -5.60 21.49
N THR A 227 -9.07 -4.49 20.95
CA THR A 227 -8.56 -3.15 21.26
C THR A 227 -8.47 -2.82 22.76
N PRO A 228 -9.45 -3.19 23.64
CA PRO A 228 -9.37 -2.86 25.07
C PRO A 228 -8.14 -3.43 25.78
N ILE A 229 -7.73 -4.66 25.44
CA ILE A 229 -6.56 -5.32 26.04
C ILE A 229 -5.29 -4.54 25.71
N TYR A 230 -5.14 -4.15 24.45
CA TYR A 230 -3.95 -3.41 24.01
C TYR A 230 -3.90 -2.00 24.60
N ASN A 231 -5.04 -1.33 24.73
CA ASN A 231 -5.12 -0.04 25.42
C ASN A 231 -4.66 -0.16 26.87
N SER A 232 -5.12 -1.18 27.59
CA SER A 232 -4.71 -1.42 28.98
C SER A 232 -3.21 -1.69 29.11
N ILE A 233 -2.61 -2.39 28.14
CA ILE A 233 -1.15 -2.64 28.11
C ILE A 233 -0.40 -1.31 27.89
N ILE A 234 -0.83 -0.51 26.92
CA ILE A 234 -0.20 0.80 26.64
C ILE A 234 -0.31 1.71 27.85
N GLU A 235 -1.47 1.76 28.51
CA GLU A 235 -1.69 2.55 29.71
C GLU A 235 -0.81 2.08 30.87
N ALA A 236 -0.71 0.77 31.08
CA ALA A 236 0.19 0.18 32.10
C ALA A 236 1.65 0.58 31.85
N VAL A 237 2.13 0.51 30.60
CA VAL A 237 3.49 0.94 30.22
C VAL A 237 3.66 2.44 30.45
N ALA A 238 2.67 3.26 30.09
CA ALA A 238 2.71 4.71 30.30
C ALA A 238 2.77 5.09 31.80
N LEU A 239 2.19 4.27 32.68
CA LEU A 239 2.27 4.38 34.14
C LEU A 239 3.58 3.84 34.73
N GLY A 240 4.52 3.39 33.89
CA GLY A 240 5.85 2.96 34.31
C GLY A 240 5.99 1.47 34.64
N ASN A 241 4.98 0.65 34.33
CA ASN A 241 5.10 -0.80 34.48
C ASN A 241 6.04 -1.39 33.43
N THR A 242 7.10 -2.05 33.88
CA THR A 242 8.14 -2.64 32.99
C THR A 242 8.13 -4.14 32.97
N LYS A 243 7.23 -4.79 33.69
CA LYS A 243 7.10 -6.24 33.80
C LYS A 243 5.67 -6.69 33.53
N LEU A 244 5.55 -7.80 32.82
CA LEU A 244 4.30 -8.57 32.76
C LEU A 244 4.19 -9.36 34.07
N ASN A 245 3.23 -9.00 34.89
CA ASN A 245 2.84 -9.78 36.07
C ASN A 245 1.58 -10.58 35.76
#